data_7762467e81d26f09c72419cad56c9c27
#
_entry.id   7762467e81d26f09c72419cad56c9c27
#
_cell.length_a   1.000
_cell.length_b   1.000
_cell.length_c   1.000
_cell.angle_alpha   90.00
_cell.angle_beta   90.00
_cell.angle_gamma   90.00
#
_symmetry.space_group_name_H-M   'P 1'
#
loop_
_entity.id
_entity.type
_entity.pdbx_description
1 polymer ?
#
loop_
_entity_poly.entity_id
_entity_poly.type
_entity_poly.pdbx_seq_one_letter_code
_entity_poly.pdbx_strand_id
1 'polypeptide(L)'
;MGMEKEFFQITEAARACGLSRSTLLRMEEKGLLTPAYIAPDSGRRYYDNHNVARIMQIEKFKSMGANNEEVIDYFVRGGEAADMLAALEDRLHELQRSIEELRLRVQEKAGMSVQVIKLPAVTCIMRRYLGYASQEKYNAMYALYHECIRKGYILSDDPLFTISDRKDFLDGYIGKDPFSFDVCVPLRADKAPAEAVVLPECRALSVLYYGEYGGIDEAWLTLGREVKARGLKPNAQPRVLGIVAPYTGREINAQRYCSRLVLPVEEE
;
A
#
# COMPACT_ATOMS: atom_id res chain seq x y z
N MET A 1 23.75 48.72 -3.15
CA MET A 1 23.66 48.51 -1.70
C MET A 1 24.03 47.05 -1.46
N GLY A 2 25.32 46.81 -1.10
CA GLY A 2 25.77 45.43 -0.82
C GLY A 2 25.14 44.94 0.46
N MET A 3 24.34 43.89 0.37
CA MET A 3 23.93 43.12 1.54
C MET A 3 25.22 42.52 2.13
N GLU A 4 25.63 42.95 3.33
CA GLU A 4 26.64 42.21 4.10
C GLU A 4 26.15 40.77 4.23
N LYS A 5 26.97 39.81 3.77
CA LYS A 5 26.66 38.38 3.96
C LYS A 5 26.81 38.08 5.46
N GLU A 6 25.66 37.95 6.14
CA GLU A 6 25.64 37.44 7.50
C GLU A 6 25.90 35.93 7.47
N PHE A 7 26.95 35.50 8.15
CA PHE A 7 27.31 34.10 8.29
C PHE A 7 26.96 33.63 9.70
N PHE A 8 26.38 32.45 9.76
CA PHE A 8 25.98 31.74 10.98
C PHE A 8 26.96 30.62 11.28
N GLN A 9 27.26 30.37 12.53
CA GLN A 9 27.96 29.19 12.96
C GLN A 9 27.00 27.98 12.87
N ILE A 10 27.53 26.75 12.78
CA ILE A 10 26.75 25.52 12.68
C ILE A 10 25.67 25.38 13.77
N THR A 11 25.98 25.84 14.99
CA THR A 11 25.03 25.82 16.12
C THR A 11 23.86 26.78 15.94
N GLU A 12 24.11 27.92 15.32
CA GLU A 12 23.11 28.96 15.04
C GLU A 12 22.21 28.51 13.88
N ALA A 13 22.80 28.04 12.78
CA ALA A 13 22.09 27.51 11.64
C ALA A 13 21.23 26.30 12.04
N ALA A 14 21.78 25.37 12.83
CA ALA A 14 21.01 24.18 13.32
C ALA A 14 19.83 24.62 14.21
N ARG A 15 20.04 25.54 15.13
CA ARG A 15 19.01 26.09 16.01
C ARG A 15 17.89 26.77 15.22
N ALA A 16 18.25 27.57 14.22
CA ALA A 16 17.28 28.25 13.37
C ALA A 16 16.35 27.27 12.63
N CYS A 17 16.86 26.09 12.29
CA CYS A 17 16.09 25.02 11.61
C CYS A 17 15.45 24.00 12.60
N GLY A 18 15.61 24.16 13.92
CA GLY A 18 15.12 23.20 14.90
C GLY A 18 15.85 21.84 14.90
N LEU A 19 17.10 21.82 14.40
CA LEU A 19 17.90 20.62 14.20
C LEU A 19 19.10 20.55 15.16
N SER A 20 19.72 19.37 15.24
CA SER A 20 20.98 19.18 15.92
C SER A 20 22.17 19.50 15.00
N ARG A 21 23.30 19.91 15.60
CA ARG A 21 24.56 20.06 14.87
C ARG A 21 24.97 18.80 14.11
N SER A 22 24.75 17.62 14.70
CA SER A 22 25.07 16.35 14.07
C SER A 22 24.20 16.06 12.83
N THR A 23 22.98 16.57 12.79
CA THR A 23 22.10 16.48 11.61
C THR A 23 22.68 17.26 10.45
N LEU A 24 23.14 18.50 10.68
CA LEU A 24 23.78 19.31 9.64
C LEU A 24 25.06 18.64 9.09
N LEU A 25 25.88 18.09 9.98
CA LEU A 25 27.10 17.37 9.56
C LEU A 25 26.77 16.16 8.69
N ARG A 26 25.72 15.40 9.01
CA ARG A 26 25.26 14.29 8.17
C ARG A 26 24.71 14.75 6.82
N MET A 27 24.10 15.94 6.74
CA MET A 27 23.68 16.52 5.47
C MET A 27 24.89 16.90 4.61
N GLU A 28 25.96 17.43 5.22
CA GLU A 28 27.22 17.70 4.51
C GLU A 28 27.85 16.39 3.99
N GLU A 29 27.97 15.37 4.84
CA GLU A 29 28.51 14.05 4.47
C GLU A 29 27.76 13.42 3.28
N LYS A 30 26.47 13.67 3.18
CA LYS A 30 25.63 13.20 2.07
C LYS A 30 25.64 14.14 0.85
N GLY A 31 26.39 15.24 0.89
CA GLY A 31 26.42 16.25 -0.17
C GLY A 31 25.15 17.08 -0.30
N LEU A 32 24.20 16.95 0.63
CA LEU A 32 22.95 17.72 0.64
C LEU A 32 23.15 19.18 1.01
N LEU A 33 24.18 19.47 1.80
CA LEU A 33 24.53 20.80 2.29
C LEU A 33 26.02 21.05 2.09
N THR A 34 26.35 22.24 1.59
CA THR A 34 27.73 22.72 1.52
C THR A 34 27.83 24.04 2.28
N PRO A 35 28.69 24.16 3.30
CA PRO A 35 28.88 25.43 4.02
C PRO A 35 29.20 26.56 3.06
N ALA A 36 28.66 27.74 3.31
CA ALA A 36 28.94 28.93 2.49
C ALA A 36 30.40 29.37 2.60
N TYR A 37 31.04 29.09 3.75
CA TYR A 37 32.45 29.39 3.99
C TYR A 37 33.04 28.40 5.03
N ILE A 38 34.30 28.01 4.79
CA ILE A 38 35.08 27.23 5.75
C ILE A 38 36.34 28.05 6.03
N ALA A 39 36.58 28.42 7.29
CA ALA A 39 37.72 29.19 7.69
C ALA A 39 39.03 28.40 7.51
N PRO A 40 40.00 28.88 6.72
CA PRO A 40 41.22 28.11 6.38
C PRO A 40 42.10 27.81 7.59
N ASP A 41 42.10 28.68 8.59
CA ASP A 41 42.93 28.63 9.80
C ASP A 41 42.39 27.65 10.85
N SER A 42 41.07 27.52 10.97
CA SER A 42 40.43 26.81 12.06
C SER A 42 39.53 25.64 11.59
N GLY A 43 39.29 25.54 10.28
CA GLY A 43 38.35 24.55 9.73
C GLY A 43 36.90 24.81 10.14
N ARG A 44 36.59 25.96 10.75
CA ARG A 44 35.22 26.29 11.18
C ARG A 44 34.32 26.49 9.98
N ARG A 45 33.11 25.93 10.04
CA ARG A 45 32.07 26.01 9.02
C ARG A 45 31.12 27.14 9.31
N TYR A 46 30.78 27.90 8.28
CA TYR A 46 29.86 29.03 8.32
C TYR A 46 28.79 28.85 7.23
N TYR A 47 27.58 29.19 7.56
CA TYR A 47 26.37 29.02 6.75
C TYR A 47 25.72 30.36 6.50
N ASP A 48 25.10 30.53 5.36
CA ASP A 48 24.35 31.73 5.01
C ASP A 48 22.85 31.48 4.94
N ASN A 49 22.08 32.48 4.59
CA ASN A 49 20.63 32.38 4.45
C ASN A 49 20.21 31.34 3.41
N HIS A 50 21.00 31.12 2.34
CA HIS A 50 20.71 30.10 1.34
C HIS A 50 20.85 28.67 1.91
N ASN A 51 21.86 28.47 2.74
CA ASN A 51 22.06 27.24 3.46
C ASN A 51 20.86 26.92 4.38
N VAL A 52 20.41 27.92 5.15
CA VAL A 52 19.25 27.77 6.05
C VAL A 52 18.00 27.43 5.24
N ALA A 53 17.71 28.15 4.15
CA ALA A 53 16.60 27.89 3.28
C ALA A 53 16.65 26.46 2.68
N ARG A 54 17.83 26.01 2.25
CA ARG A 54 18.05 24.66 1.73
C ARG A 54 17.79 23.59 2.79
N ILE A 55 18.30 23.78 4.01
CA ILE A 55 18.04 22.87 5.13
C ILE A 55 16.53 22.76 5.40
N MET A 56 15.82 23.88 5.45
CA MET A 56 14.38 23.89 5.66
C MET A 56 13.61 23.17 4.56
N GLN A 57 14.02 23.30 3.29
CA GLN A 57 13.40 22.56 2.18
C GLN A 57 13.66 21.06 2.29
N ILE A 58 14.87 20.62 2.62
CA ILE A 58 15.22 19.23 2.84
C ILE A 58 14.33 18.62 3.93
N GLU A 59 14.23 19.31 5.08
CA GLU A 59 13.40 18.84 6.19
C GLU A 59 11.89 18.82 5.84
N LYS A 60 11.45 19.79 5.04
CA LYS A 60 10.07 19.80 4.51
C LYS A 60 9.79 18.55 3.68
N PHE A 61 10.63 18.18 2.72
CA PHE A 61 10.44 16.96 1.92
C PHE A 61 10.48 15.70 2.79
N LYS A 62 11.42 15.64 3.73
CA LYS A 62 11.47 14.52 4.70
C LYS A 62 10.22 14.42 5.56
N SER A 63 9.65 15.53 6.01
CA SER A 63 8.40 15.54 6.77
C SER A 63 7.19 15.09 5.96
N MET A 64 7.23 15.24 4.64
CA MET A 64 6.26 14.68 3.69
C MET A 64 6.52 13.20 3.39
N GLY A 65 7.57 12.63 3.96
CA GLY A 65 7.95 11.24 3.85
C GLY A 65 8.93 10.92 2.73
N ALA A 66 9.51 11.91 2.03
CA ALA A 66 10.55 11.65 1.06
C ALA A 66 11.75 10.94 1.73
N ASN A 67 12.26 9.90 1.09
CA ASN A 67 13.42 9.18 1.57
C ASN A 67 14.72 9.91 1.24
N ASN A 68 15.86 9.45 1.77
CA ASN A 68 17.13 10.13 1.57
C ASN A 68 17.59 10.14 0.10
N GLU A 69 17.31 9.08 -0.67
CA GLU A 69 17.70 8.99 -2.08
C GLU A 69 16.91 9.99 -2.93
N GLU A 70 15.58 10.06 -2.74
CA GLU A 70 14.72 11.05 -3.41
C GLU A 70 15.18 12.49 -3.14
N VAL A 71 15.56 12.79 -1.89
CA VAL A 71 16.08 14.10 -1.51
C VAL A 71 17.45 14.36 -2.15
N ILE A 72 18.35 13.36 -2.20
CA ILE A 72 19.66 13.48 -2.86
C ILE A 72 19.48 13.67 -4.37
N ASP A 73 18.62 12.89 -5.01
CA ASP A 73 18.33 13.01 -6.44
C ASP A 73 17.86 14.44 -6.77
N TYR A 74 16.90 14.93 -6.01
CA TYR A 74 16.36 16.29 -6.24
C TYR A 74 17.40 17.39 -6.02
N PHE A 75 18.17 17.36 -4.92
CA PHE A 75 19.04 18.48 -4.56
C PHE A 75 20.47 18.38 -5.10
N VAL A 76 20.96 17.18 -5.41
CA VAL A 76 22.37 16.94 -5.75
C VAL A 76 22.55 16.47 -7.18
N ARG A 77 21.70 15.54 -7.63
CA ARG A 77 21.84 14.92 -8.97
C ARG A 77 21.07 15.65 -10.07
N GLY A 78 20.38 16.74 -9.73
CA GLY A 78 19.63 17.56 -10.69
C GLY A 78 18.30 16.93 -11.09
N GLY A 79 17.69 16.14 -10.20
CA GLY A 79 16.35 15.58 -10.37
C GLY A 79 15.29 16.67 -10.56
N GLU A 80 14.30 16.38 -11.35
CA GLU A 80 13.22 17.32 -11.63
C GLU A 80 12.18 17.34 -10.49
N ALA A 81 11.48 18.46 -10.35
CA ALA A 81 10.37 18.56 -9.40
C ALA A 81 9.25 17.55 -9.70
N ALA A 82 9.13 17.13 -10.98
CA ALA A 82 8.18 16.11 -11.41
C ALA A 82 8.45 14.74 -10.77
N ASP A 83 9.71 14.34 -10.63
CA ASP A 83 10.09 13.06 -10.02
C ASP A 83 9.75 13.04 -8.53
N MET A 84 10.02 14.15 -7.83
CA MET A 84 9.66 14.32 -6.42
C MET A 84 8.14 14.36 -6.25
N LEU A 85 7.42 15.01 -7.17
CA LEU A 85 5.96 15.04 -7.14
C LEU A 85 5.39 13.63 -7.30
N ALA A 86 5.85 12.86 -8.27
CA ALA A 86 5.41 11.48 -8.50
C ALA A 86 5.63 10.60 -7.26
N ALA A 87 6.81 10.68 -6.63
CA ALA A 87 7.12 9.92 -5.41
C ALA A 87 6.20 10.30 -4.23
N LEU A 88 5.84 11.57 -4.10
CA LEU A 88 4.91 12.04 -3.06
C LEU A 88 3.45 11.65 -3.36
N GLU A 89 3.04 11.65 -4.63
CA GLU A 89 1.71 11.18 -5.06
C GLU A 89 1.54 9.68 -4.82
N ASP A 90 2.54 8.86 -5.14
CA ASP A 90 2.54 7.42 -4.85
C ASP A 90 2.37 7.18 -3.34
N ARG A 91 3.09 7.92 -2.52
CA ARG A 91 2.99 7.83 -1.06
C ARG A 91 1.64 8.29 -0.52
N LEU A 92 1.06 9.33 -1.12
CA LEU A 92 -0.30 9.76 -0.79
C LEU A 92 -1.31 8.63 -1.06
N HIS A 93 -1.20 7.93 -2.18
CA HIS A 93 -2.05 6.79 -2.51
C HIS A 93 -1.86 5.63 -1.52
N GLU A 94 -0.63 5.33 -1.10
CA GLU A 94 -0.34 4.32 -0.07
C GLU A 94 -0.97 4.68 1.29
N LEU A 95 -0.83 5.94 1.71
CA LEU A 95 -1.43 6.43 2.95
C LEU A 95 -2.96 6.40 2.88
N GLN A 96 -3.56 6.77 1.76
CA GLN A 96 -5.01 6.71 1.57
C GLN A 96 -5.53 5.27 1.68
N ARG A 97 -4.83 4.29 1.08
CA ARG A 97 -5.15 2.87 1.22
C ARG A 97 -5.05 2.41 2.68
N SER A 98 -3.99 2.80 3.38
CA SER A 98 -3.78 2.45 4.79
C SER A 98 -4.84 3.04 5.72
N ILE A 99 -5.24 4.30 5.46
CA ILE A 99 -6.32 4.96 6.21
C ILE A 99 -7.65 4.22 5.99
N GLU A 100 -7.95 3.84 4.75
CA GLU A 100 -9.17 3.12 4.44
C GLU A 100 -9.18 1.75 5.13
N GLU A 101 -8.07 1.01 5.10
CA GLU A 101 -7.93 -0.24 5.83
C GLU A 101 -8.14 -0.08 7.33
N LEU A 102 -7.54 0.97 7.95
CA LEU A 102 -7.74 1.26 9.37
C LEU A 102 -9.18 1.65 9.68
N ARG A 103 -9.83 2.43 8.81
CA ARG A 103 -11.26 2.75 8.96
C ARG A 103 -12.11 1.49 8.98
N LEU A 104 -11.83 0.54 8.09
CA LEU A 104 -12.53 -0.75 8.06
C LEU A 104 -12.33 -1.54 9.36
N ARG A 105 -11.12 -1.46 9.95
CA ARG A 105 -10.83 -2.12 11.25
C ARG A 105 -11.53 -1.45 12.44
N VAL A 106 -11.84 -0.16 12.34
CA VAL A 106 -12.51 0.62 13.41
C VAL A 106 -14.02 0.55 13.28
N GLN A 107 -14.57 0.36 12.09
CA GLN A 107 -16.02 0.22 11.88
C GLN A 107 -16.51 -1.11 12.45
N GLU A 108 -16.77 -1.13 13.75
CA GLU A 108 -17.57 -2.21 14.36
C GLU A 108 -19.00 -2.13 13.85
N LYS A 109 -19.42 -3.19 13.10
CA LYS A 109 -20.83 -3.51 12.84
C LYS A 109 -21.71 -2.46 12.16
N ALA A 110 -21.24 -1.77 11.14
CA ALA A 110 -22.18 -1.29 10.12
C ALA A 110 -22.69 -2.53 9.36
N GLY A 111 -24.00 -2.69 9.22
CA GLY A 111 -24.58 -3.80 8.49
C GLY A 111 -23.95 -3.95 7.08
N MET A 112 -24.01 -5.14 6.48
CA MET A 112 -23.40 -5.42 5.18
C MET A 112 -23.93 -4.44 4.12
N SER A 113 -23.16 -3.40 3.79
CA SER A 113 -23.48 -2.47 2.73
C SER A 113 -22.65 -2.79 1.48
N VAL A 114 -23.31 -2.82 0.32
CA VAL A 114 -22.64 -3.06 -0.95
C VAL A 114 -22.27 -1.73 -1.60
N GLN A 115 -21.01 -1.59 -1.96
CA GLN A 115 -20.45 -0.39 -2.58
C GLN A 115 -19.89 -0.71 -3.97
N VAL A 116 -19.91 0.27 -4.86
CA VAL A 116 -19.15 0.22 -6.10
C VAL A 116 -17.74 0.73 -5.80
N ILE A 117 -16.74 -0.06 -6.15
CA ILE A 117 -15.33 0.30 -5.97
C ILE A 117 -14.57 0.15 -7.28
N LYS A 118 -13.44 0.83 -7.37
CA LYS A 118 -12.43 0.59 -8.39
C LYS A 118 -11.31 -0.22 -7.75
N LEU A 119 -11.05 -1.43 -8.24
CA LEU A 119 -9.90 -2.23 -7.85
C LEU A 119 -8.70 -1.84 -8.71
N PRO A 120 -7.56 -1.53 -8.13
CA PRO A 120 -6.34 -1.29 -8.89
C PRO A 120 -5.85 -2.57 -9.58
N ALA A 121 -4.99 -2.40 -10.59
CA ALA A 121 -4.26 -3.52 -11.15
C ALA A 121 -3.34 -4.14 -10.07
N VAL A 122 -3.22 -5.47 -10.08
CA VAL A 122 -2.37 -6.18 -9.12
C VAL A 122 -1.51 -7.22 -9.84
N THR A 123 -0.23 -7.23 -9.51
CA THR A 123 0.72 -8.26 -9.96
C THR A 123 0.82 -9.32 -8.88
N CYS A 124 0.63 -10.59 -9.21
CA CYS A 124 0.61 -11.66 -8.22
C CYS A 124 1.13 -12.99 -8.76
N ILE A 125 1.54 -13.87 -7.86
CA ILE A 125 1.64 -15.31 -8.16
C ILE A 125 0.26 -15.92 -7.94
N MET A 126 -0.21 -16.65 -8.93
CA MET A 126 -1.54 -17.27 -8.93
C MET A 126 -1.41 -18.78 -9.07
N ARG A 127 -2.17 -19.54 -8.26
CA ARG A 127 -2.19 -21.00 -8.33
C ARG A 127 -3.57 -21.57 -8.09
N ARG A 128 -3.97 -22.49 -8.96
CA ARG A 128 -5.28 -23.18 -8.94
C ARG A 128 -5.30 -24.30 -7.91
N TYR A 129 -6.40 -24.35 -7.17
CA TYR A 129 -6.73 -25.40 -6.20
C TYR A 129 -8.18 -25.85 -6.36
N LEU A 130 -8.48 -27.00 -5.76
CA LEU A 130 -9.84 -27.53 -5.60
C LEU A 130 -10.09 -27.78 -4.13
N GLY A 131 -11.24 -27.40 -3.60
CA GLY A 131 -11.57 -27.62 -2.20
C GLY A 131 -13.01 -27.28 -1.84
N TYR A 132 -13.41 -27.67 -0.64
CA TYR A 132 -14.75 -27.49 -0.08
C TYR A 132 -14.79 -26.45 1.04
N ALA A 133 -13.80 -26.53 1.92
CA ALA A 133 -13.83 -25.86 3.20
C ALA A 133 -12.89 -24.64 3.27
N SER A 134 -13.23 -23.73 4.17
CA SER A 134 -12.41 -22.57 4.46
C SER A 134 -10.99 -22.95 4.89
N GLN A 135 -10.82 -24.05 5.64
CA GLN A 135 -9.53 -24.52 6.10
C GLN A 135 -8.59 -24.93 4.96
N GLU A 136 -9.13 -25.55 3.90
CA GLU A 136 -8.35 -25.92 2.71
C GLU A 136 -7.83 -24.67 1.98
N LYS A 137 -8.66 -23.63 1.87
CA LYS A 137 -8.25 -22.33 1.32
C LYS A 137 -7.11 -21.71 2.12
N TYR A 138 -7.20 -21.75 3.46
CA TYR A 138 -6.13 -21.27 4.32
C TYR A 138 -4.83 -22.01 4.10
N ASN A 139 -4.88 -23.33 4.12
CA ASN A 139 -3.68 -24.14 3.91
C ASN A 139 -3.04 -23.86 2.56
N ALA A 140 -3.85 -23.71 1.51
CA ALA A 140 -3.37 -23.33 0.17
C ALA A 140 -2.74 -21.94 0.14
N MET A 141 -3.37 -20.95 0.80
CA MET A 141 -2.85 -19.59 0.90
C MET A 141 -1.50 -19.56 1.62
N TYR A 142 -1.39 -20.23 2.77
CA TYR A 142 -0.12 -20.34 3.51
C TYR A 142 0.96 -21.05 2.70
N ALA A 143 0.62 -22.15 2.03
CA ALA A 143 1.58 -22.89 1.23
C ALA A 143 2.18 -22.04 0.10
N LEU A 144 1.33 -21.32 -0.64
CA LEU A 144 1.79 -20.46 -1.73
C LEU A 144 2.55 -19.23 -1.20
N TYR A 145 2.10 -18.65 -0.10
CA TYR A 145 2.78 -17.52 0.53
C TYR A 145 4.21 -17.90 0.96
N HIS A 146 4.36 -19.05 1.66
CA HIS A 146 5.67 -19.57 2.05
C HIS A 146 6.54 -19.94 0.83
N GLU A 147 5.94 -20.44 -0.25
CA GLU A 147 6.68 -20.72 -1.49
C GLU A 147 7.26 -19.42 -2.07
N CYS A 148 6.46 -18.35 -2.15
CA CYS A 148 6.92 -17.04 -2.63
C CYS A 148 8.09 -16.50 -1.79
N ILE A 149 7.99 -16.60 -0.45
CA ILE A 149 9.08 -16.19 0.45
C ILE A 149 10.35 -17.01 0.19
N ARG A 150 10.23 -18.34 0.09
CA ARG A 150 11.40 -19.23 -0.16
C ARG A 150 12.05 -18.98 -1.51
N LYS A 151 11.29 -18.60 -2.52
CA LYS A 151 11.79 -18.20 -3.84
C LYS A 151 12.42 -16.80 -3.84
N GLY A 152 12.33 -16.06 -2.74
CA GLY A 152 12.88 -14.71 -2.61
C GLY A 152 12.07 -13.65 -3.36
N TYR A 153 10.78 -13.88 -3.63
CA TYR A 153 9.94 -12.89 -4.28
C TYR A 153 9.62 -11.74 -3.32
N ILE A 154 9.57 -10.53 -3.86
CA ILE A 154 9.26 -9.33 -3.07
C ILE A 154 7.75 -9.15 -3.05
N LEU A 155 7.18 -9.36 -1.86
CA LEU A 155 5.74 -9.24 -1.62
C LEU A 155 5.32 -7.77 -1.65
N SER A 156 4.07 -7.51 -2.06
CA SER A 156 3.44 -6.20 -1.88
C SER A 156 2.66 -6.14 -0.56
N ASP A 157 2.27 -4.93 -0.17
CA ASP A 157 1.42 -4.69 1.01
C ASP A 157 -0.07 -4.97 0.72
N ASP A 158 -0.41 -5.36 -0.51
CA ASP A 158 -1.77 -5.72 -0.87
C ASP A 158 -2.21 -7.00 -0.16
N PRO A 159 -3.48 -7.13 0.22
CA PRO A 159 -3.97 -8.32 0.90
C PRO A 159 -3.91 -9.56 0.00
N LEU A 160 -3.58 -10.71 0.59
CA LEU A 160 -3.77 -12.01 -0.08
C LEU A 160 -5.24 -12.19 -0.45
N PHE A 161 -5.49 -12.78 -1.60
CA PHE A 161 -6.86 -13.00 -2.04
C PHE A 161 -7.04 -14.32 -2.78
N THR A 162 -8.29 -14.72 -2.91
CA THR A 162 -8.68 -15.85 -3.75
C THR A 162 -9.63 -15.38 -4.85
N ILE A 163 -9.55 -16.03 -6.01
CA ILE A 163 -10.51 -15.91 -7.11
C ILE A 163 -11.27 -17.22 -7.17
N SER A 164 -12.59 -17.20 -7.25
CA SER A 164 -13.43 -18.39 -7.16
C SER A 164 -14.24 -18.60 -8.44
N ASP A 165 -14.38 -19.85 -8.87
CA ASP A 165 -15.30 -20.22 -9.95
C ASP A 165 -16.76 -20.22 -9.50
N ARG A 166 -17.03 -19.98 -8.22
CA ARG A 166 -18.38 -19.96 -7.65
C ARG A 166 -19.22 -18.85 -8.27
N LYS A 167 -20.41 -19.22 -8.76
CA LYS A 167 -21.41 -18.30 -9.32
C LYS A 167 -22.82 -18.56 -8.77
N ASP A 168 -23.00 -19.62 -8.00
CA ASP A 168 -24.28 -20.05 -7.44
C ASP A 168 -24.97 -18.96 -6.59
N PHE A 169 -24.20 -18.12 -5.88
CA PHE A 169 -24.73 -17.00 -5.11
C PHE A 169 -25.52 -15.99 -5.98
N LEU A 170 -25.24 -15.92 -7.28
CA LEU A 170 -25.99 -15.09 -8.22
C LEU A 170 -27.42 -15.60 -8.41
N ASP A 171 -27.64 -16.91 -8.23
CA ASP A 171 -28.98 -17.53 -8.28
C ASP A 171 -29.71 -17.47 -6.94
N GLY A 172 -29.04 -16.97 -5.89
CA GLY A 172 -29.62 -16.73 -4.57
C GLY A 172 -29.46 -17.91 -3.61
N TYR A 173 -28.54 -18.83 -3.89
CA TYR A 173 -28.21 -19.95 -2.99
C TYR A 173 -26.69 -20.20 -2.97
N ILE A 174 -26.20 -20.95 -2.00
CA ILE A 174 -24.82 -21.39 -1.89
C ILE A 174 -24.79 -22.92 -1.90
N GLY A 175 -24.23 -23.49 -2.95
CA GLY A 175 -24.05 -24.95 -3.09
C GLY A 175 -22.97 -25.49 -2.15
N LYS A 176 -23.03 -26.78 -1.84
CA LYS A 176 -22.02 -27.48 -1.03
C LYS A 176 -20.99 -28.24 -1.88
N ASP A 177 -21.15 -28.22 -3.19
CA ASP A 177 -20.23 -28.91 -4.09
C ASP A 177 -18.83 -28.27 -4.07
N PRO A 178 -17.77 -29.09 -4.30
CA PRO A 178 -16.43 -28.55 -4.42
C PRO A 178 -16.34 -27.59 -5.60
N PHE A 179 -15.56 -26.53 -5.44
CA PHE A 179 -15.34 -25.54 -6.48
C PHE A 179 -13.84 -25.23 -6.62
N SER A 180 -13.45 -24.88 -7.83
CA SER A 180 -12.09 -24.43 -8.09
C SER A 180 -11.91 -23.00 -7.62
N PHE A 181 -10.73 -22.72 -7.11
CA PHE A 181 -10.31 -21.36 -6.75
C PHE A 181 -8.82 -21.16 -7.02
N ASP A 182 -8.45 -19.93 -7.31
CA ASP A 182 -7.08 -19.52 -7.40
C ASP A 182 -6.67 -18.77 -6.14
N VAL A 183 -5.53 -19.14 -5.58
CA VAL A 183 -4.86 -18.35 -4.54
C VAL A 183 -3.95 -17.36 -5.22
N CYS A 184 -4.01 -16.11 -4.80
CA CYS A 184 -3.22 -15.02 -5.34
C CYS A 184 -2.38 -14.38 -4.21
N VAL A 185 -1.06 -14.35 -4.42
CA VAL A 185 -0.10 -13.70 -3.54
C VAL A 185 0.43 -12.46 -4.25
N PRO A 186 0.03 -11.25 -3.83
CA PRO A 186 0.47 -10.00 -4.46
C PRO A 186 1.97 -9.77 -4.31
N LEU A 187 2.58 -9.25 -5.39
CA LEU A 187 4.00 -8.93 -5.46
C LEU A 187 4.21 -7.47 -5.87
N ARG A 188 5.34 -6.93 -5.54
CA ARG A 188 5.78 -5.66 -6.09
C ARG A 188 5.99 -5.79 -7.61
N ALA A 189 5.27 -4.97 -8.37
CA ALA A 189 5.25 -5.05 -9.83
C ALA A 189 6.64 -4.82 -10.47
N ASP A 190 7.44 -3.90 -9.90
CA ASP A 190 8.80 -3.57 -10.37
C ASP A 190 9.83 -4.68 -10.13
N LYS A 191 9.50 -5.69 -9.32
CA LYS A 191 10.36 -6.82 -8.93
C LYS A 191 9.72 -8.18 -9.19
N ALA A 192 8.65 -8.21 -9.97
CA ALA A 192 7.91 -9.44 -10.23
C ALA A 192 8.69 -10.41 -11.13
N PRO A 193 8.67 -11.72 -10.84
CA PRO A 193 9.26 -12.74 -11.69
C PRO A 193 8.45 -12.95 -12.97
N ALA A 194 9.04 -13.59 -13.98
CA ALA A 194 8.39 -13.83 -15.27
C ALA A 194 7.11 -14.70 -15.18
N GLU A 195 6.95 -15.49 -14.12
CA GLU A 195 5.76 -16.31 -13.87
C GLU A 195 4.60 -15.52 -13.19
N ALA A 196 4.82 -14.27 -12.84
CA ALA A 196 3.78 -13.44 -12.24
C ALA A 196 2.71 -13.06 -13.26
N VAL A 197 1.47 -13.00 -12.78
CA VAL A 197 0.30 -12.61 -13.58
C VAL A 197 -0.12 -11.21 -13.17
N VAL A 198 -0.48 -10.39 -14.16
CA VAL A 198 -1.08 -9.06 -13.92
C VAL A 198 -2.58 -9.17 -14.09
N LEU A 199 -3.33 -8.91 -13.03
CA LEU A 199 -4.77 -8.73 -13.09
C LEU A 199 -5.04 -7.23 -13.31
N PRO A 200 -5.79 -6.86 -14.36
CA PRO A 200 -6.04 -5.45 -14.67
C PRO A 200 -6.92 -4.80 -13.61
N GLU A 201 -6.87 -3.47 -13.57
CA GLU A 201 -7.85 -2.72 -12.81
C GLU A 201 -9.27 -2.99 -13.32
N CYS A 202 -10.24 -2.91 -12.43
CA CYS A 202 -11.63 -3.12 -12.80
C CYS A 202 -12.60 -2.40 -11.86
N ARG A 203 -13.78 -2.07 -12.38
CA ARG A 203 -14.93 -1.68 -11.57
C ARG A 203 -15.55 -2.92 -10.96
N ALA A 204 -15.97 -2.83 -9.70
CA ALA A 204 -16.53 -3.98 -9.01
C ALA A 204 -17.57 -3.59 -7.95
N LEU A 205 -18.52 -4.47 -7.69
CA LEU A 205 -19.30 -4.44 -6.45
C LEU A 205 -18.48 -5.06 -5.32
N SER A 206 -18.56 -4.47 -4.16
CA SER A 206 -17.85 -4.92 -2.96
C SER A 206 -18.74 -4.90 -1.75
N VAL A 207 -18.60 -5.93 -0.91
CA VAL A 207 -19.18 -6.00 0.42
C VAL A 207 -18.11 -6.41 1.43
N LEU A 208 -18.15 -5.81 2.62
CA LEU A 208 -17.29 -6.20 3.73
C LEU A 208 -18.04 -7.17 4.62
N TYR A 209 -17.33 -8.24 4.98
CA TYR A 209 -17.80 -9.25 5.92
C TYR A 209 -16.86 -9.28 7.13
N TYR A 210 -17.44 -9.18 8.32
CA TYR A 210 -16.73 -9.29 9.58
C TYR A 210 -17.11 -10.59 10.30
N GLY A 211 -16.11 -11.36 10.70
CA GLY A 211 -16.28 -12.61 11.41
C GLY A 211 -15.58 -13.80 10.79
N GLU A 212 -15.87 -14.96 11.32
CA GLU A 212 -15.32 -16.24 10.86
C GLU A 212 -15.81 -16.58 9.44
N TYR A 213 -14.95 -17.23 8.67
CA TYR A 213 -15.27 -17.57 7.27
C TYR A 213 -16.50 -18.49 7.10
N GLY A 214 -16.93 -19.16 8.18
CA GLY A 214 -18.15 -19.99 8.14
C GLY A 214 -19.43 -19.21 7.87
N GLY A 215 -19.46 -17.90 8.15
CA GLY A 215 -20.61 -17.02 7.90
C GLY A 215 -20.53 -16.20 6.60
N ILE A 216 -19.51 -16.39 5.79
CA ILE A 216 -19.26 -15.58 4.58
C ILE A 216 -20.34 -15.73 3.49
N ASP A 217 -21.12 -16.80 3.55
CA ASP A 217 -22.17 -17.09 2.58
C ASP A 217 -23.24 -16.00 2.53
N GLU A 218 -23.59 -15.40 3.67
CA GLU A 218 -24.53 -14.29 3.72
C GLU A 218 -24.05 -13.05 2.95
N ALA A 219 -22.75 -12.77 3.01
CA ALA A 219 -22.15 -11.69 2.24
C ALA A 219 -22.20 -11.97 0.73
N TRP A 220 -21.97 -13.21 0.31
CA TRP A 220 -22.14 -13.62 -1.08
C TRP A 220 -23.58 -13.43 -1.57
N LEU A 221 -24.55 -13.90 -0.80
CA LEU A 221 -25.98 -13.75 -1.14
C LEU A 221 -26.40 -12.29 -1.19
N THR A 222 -25.84 -11.44 -0.31
CA THR A 222 -26.06 -9.99 -0.33
C THR A 222 -25.52 -9.37 -1.60
N LEU A 223 -24.30 -9.74 -2.01
CA LEU A 223 -23.70 -9.29 -3.25
C LEU A 223 -24.52 -9.71 -4.47
N GLY A 224 -25.00 -10.97 -4.51
CA GLY A 224 -25.86 -11.47 -5.59
C GLY A 224 -27.19 -10.74 -5.70
N ARG A 225 -27.83 -10.41 -4.56
CA ARG A 225 -29.06 -9.60 -4.55
C ARG A 225 -28.85 -8.21 -5.14
N GLU A 226 -27.73 -7.54 -4.79
CA GLU A 226 -27.41 -6.22 -5.30
C GLU A 226 -27.08 -6.21 -6.81
N VAL A 227 -26.40 -7.23 -7.31
CA VAL A 227 -26.18 -7.42 -8.76
C VAL A 227 -27.49 -7.43 -9.52
N LYS A 228 -28.46 -8.24 -9.04
CA LYS A 228 -29.79 -8.33 -9.66
C LYS A 228 -30.56 -7.01 -9.55
N ALA A 229 -30.55 -6.39 -8.36
CA ALA A 229 -31.29 -5.15 -8.10
C ALA A 229 -30.80 -3.98 -8.96
N ARG A 230 -29.49 -3.93 -9.24
CA ARG A 230 -28.87 -2.87 -10.08
C ARG A 230 -28.79 -3.23 -11.57
N GLY A 231 -29.18 -4.42 -11.96
CA GLY A 231 -29.10 -4.89 -13.35
C GLY A 231 -27.68 -5.03 -13.89
N LEU A 232 -26.67 -5.17 -13.00
CA LEU A 232 -25.28 -5.23 -13.39
C LEU A 232 -24.91 -6.61 -13.93
N LYS A 233 -23.92 -6.65 -14.83
CA LYS A 233 -23.42 -7.90 -15.40
C LYS A 233 -21.99 -8.17 -14.90
N PRO A 234 -21.77 -9.31 -14.22
CA PRO A 234 -20.42 -9.75 -13.89
C PRO A 234 -19.58 -9.99 -15.14
N ASN A 235 -18.37 -9.42 -15.18
CA ASN A 235 -17.43 -9.57 -16.30
C ASN A 235 -16.19 -10.38 -15.97
N ALA A 236 -16.01 -10.75 -14.70
CA ALA A 236 -14.95 -11.63 -14.25
C ALA A 236 -15.37 -12.44 -13.01
N GLN A 237 -14.49 -13.32 -12.57
CA GLN A 237 -14.71 -14.18 -11.40
C GLN A 237 -14.68 -13.38 -10.09
N PRO A 238 -15.51 -13.77 -9.10
CA PRO A 238 -15.53 -13.13 -7.79
C PRO A 238 -14.21 -13.35 -7.02
N ARG A 239 -13.83 -12.37 -6.19
CA ARG A 239 -12.62 -12.39 -5.38
C ARG A 239 -12.96 -12.23 -3.90
N VAL A 240 -12.15 -12.85 -3.03
CA VAL A 240 -12.19 -12.63 -1.57
C VAL A 240 -10.82 -12.15 -1.13
N LEU A 241 -10.75 -10.91 -0.66
CA LEU A 241 -9.54 -10.29 -0.14
C LEU A 241 -9.54 -10.37 1.39
N GLY A 242 -8.46 -10.87 1.98
CA GLY A 242 -8.29 -10.94 3.44
C GLY A 242 -7.74 -9.63 3.99
N ILE A 243 -8.61 -8.69 4.36
CA ILE A 243 -8.22 -7.38 4.88
C ILE A 243 -7.65 -7.50 6.30
N VAL A 244 -8.35 -8.25 7.16
CA VAL A 244 -7.85 -8.63 8.49
C VAL A 244 -7.95 -10.13 8.57
N ALA A 245 -6.82 -10.80 8.54
CA ALA A 245 -6.74 -12.25 8.42
C ALA A 245 -5.67 -12.82 9.35
N PRO A 246 -5.66 -14.13 9.62
CA PRO A 246 -4.70 -14.77 10.54
C PRO A 246 -3.23 -14.53 10.19
N TYR A 247 -2.92 -14.30 8.91
CA TYR A 247 -1.55 -14.09 8.42
C TYR A 247 -1.05 -12.63 8.56
N THR A 248 -1.80 -11.73 9.18
CA THR A 248 -1.41 -10.32 9.34
C THR A 248 -0.44 -10.07 10.50
N GLY A 249 0.21 -11.11 11.04
CA GLY A 249 1.26 -11.00 12.05
C GLY A 249 0.80 -10.71 13.48
N ARG A 250 -0.50 -10.74 13.77
CA ARG A 250 -1.09 -10.65 15.11
C ARG A 250 -2.04 -11.80 15.35
N GLU A 251 -2.05 -12.35 16.56
CA GLU A 251 -3.17 -13.18 17.01
C GLU A 251 -4.42 -12.30 17.08
N ILE A 252 -5.33 -12.51 16.13
CA ILE A 252 -6.58 -11.77 16.03
C ILE A 252 -7.71 -12.75 16.31
N ASN A 253 -8.62 -12.38 17.20
CA ASN A 253 -9.84 -13.16 17.41
C ASN A 253 -10.57 -13.29 16.06
N ALA A 254 -10.98 -14.51 15.70
CA ALA A 254 -11.65 -14.82 14.45
C ALA A 254 -12.91 -13.97 14.19
N GLN A 255 -13.60 -13.53 15.25
CA GLN A 255 -14.73 -12.59 15.17
C GLN A 255 -14.33 -11.20 14.61
N ARG A 256 -13.04 -10.87 14.60
CA ARG A 256 -12.49 -9.62 14.07
C ARG A 256 -11.92 -9.77 12.67
N TYR A 257 -11.99 -10.94 12.06
CA TYR A 257 -11.58 -11.09 10.67
C TYR A 257 -12.45 -10.18 9.80
N CYS A 258 -11.81 -9.57 8.82
CA CYS A 258 -12.49 -8.76 7.83
C CYS A 258 -12.11 -9.28 6.44
N SER A 259 -13.12 -9.71 5.71
CA SER A 259 -12.98 -10.12 4.31
C SER A 259 -13.73 -9.14 3.42
N ARG A 260 -13.09 -8.74 2.33
CA ARG A 260 -13.76 -7.98 1.26
C ARG A 260 -14.12 -8.94 0.14
N LEU A 261 -15.39 -9.15 -0.07
CA LEU A 261 -15.90 -9.87 -1.22
C LEU A 261 -16.07 -8.87 -2.36
N VAL A 262 -15.63 -9.28 -3.54
CA VAL A 262 -15.60 -8.40 -4.70
C VAL A 262 -16.10 -9.16 -5.92
N LEU A 263 -17.01 -8.55 -6.66
CA LEU A 263 -17.47 -9.04 -7.94
C LEU A 263 -17.20 -8.00 -9.03
N PRO A 264 -16.24 -8.25 -9.94
CA PRO A 264 -16.05 -7.39 -11.09
C PRO A 264 -17.29 -7.32 -11.97
N VAL A 265 -17.64 -6.11 -12.43
CA VAL A 265 -18.82 -5.85 -13.26
C VAL A 265 -18.46 -4.99 -14.45
N GLU A 266 -19.25 -5.06 -15.52
CA GLU A 266 -19.08 -4.24 -16.70
C GLU A 266 -19.13 -2.75 -16.35
N GLU A 267 -18.40 -1.93 -17.08
CA GLU A 267 -18.56 -0.48 -17.06
C GLU A 267 -19.88 -0.12 -17.75
N GLU A 268 -20.60 0.86 -17.18
CA GLU A 268 -21.80 1.41 -17.79
C GLU A 268 -21.49 2.21 -19.04
#